data_e8145d633f7f88fc9a80a11ad3c4134d
#
_entry.id   e8145d633f7f88fc9a80a11ad3c4134d
#
_cell.length_a   1.000
_cell.length_b   1.000
_cell.length_c   1.000
_cell.angle_alpha   90.00
_cell.angle_beta   90.00
_cell.angle_gamma   90.00
#
_symmetry.space_group_name_H-M   'P 1'
#
loop_
_entity.id
_entity.type
_entity.pdbx_description
1 polymer ?
#
loop_
_entity_poly.entity_id
_entity_poly.type
_entity_poly.pdbx_seq_one_letter_code
_entity_poly.pdbx_strand_id
1 'polypeptide(L)'
;MKLPKQLEKEGIEPDVRAIFEKESVALYSNSAIVIPVLKLTPKLRTNIFHAKSVGELIIGYGAIAKALANELRGLKKIDSLGDRISRLLIAANDGSPRFYRELAFLRKRQGARVLICRLDVDSLLMGDILGFKDQVVKAVLLNKKKSVINVLKSLL
;
A
#
# COMPACT_ATOMS: atom_id res chain seq x y z
N MET A 1 8.75 -7.42 9.62
CA MET A 1 8.57 -6.54 8.45
C MET A 1 9.86 -5.82 8.15
N LYS A 2 10.37 -6.01 6.95
CA LYS A 2 11.58 -5.32 6.47
C LYS A 2 11.20 -4.26 5.44
N LEU A 3 11.46 -3.01 5.76
CA LEU A 3 11.21 -1.88 4.87
C LEU A 3 12.24 -1.84 3.72
N PRO A 4 11.99 -1.07 2.64
CA PRO A 4 12.97 -0.93 1.57
C PRO A 4 14.34 -0.50 2.08
N LYS A 5 15.38 -1.10 1.52
CA LYS A 5 16.76 -0.88 1.95
C LYS A 5 17.20 0.59 1.86
N GLN A 6 16.64 1.34 0.91
CA GLN A 6 16.96 2.75 0.74
C GLN A 6 16.62 3.57 1.99
N LEU A 7 15.54 3.22 2.71
CA LEU A 7 15.17 3.92 3.96
C LEU A 7 16.22 3.69 5.05
N GLU A 8 16.79 2.49 5.11
CA GLU A 8 17.88 2.19 6.04
C GLU A 8 19.12 3.00 5.70
N LYS A 9 19.47 3.06 4.41
CA LYS A 9 20.65 3.82 3.94
C LYS A 9 20.54 5.31 4.24
N GLU A 10 19.33 5.86 4.18
CA GLU A 10 19.09 7.29 4.49
C GLU A 10 18.87 7.53 5.98
N GLY A 11 18.87 6.49 6.80
CA GLY A 11 18.73 6.61 8.26
C GLY A 11 17.33 6.98 8.72
N ILE A 12 16.30 6.87 7.87
CA ILE A 12 14.92 7.26 8.18
C ILE A 12 14.00 6.06 8.44
N GLU A 13 14.49 4.85 8.34
CA GLU A 13 13.70 3.65 8.57
C GLU A 13 13.04 3.62 9.95
N PRO A 14 13.74 3.97 11.06
CA PRO A 14 13.09 4.01 12.37
C PRO A 14 11.95 5.03 12.45
N ASP A 15 12.07 6.15 11.77
CA ASP A 15 11.05 7.21 11.77
C ASP A 15 9.77 6.74 11.05
N VAL A 16 9.92 6.02 9.95
CA VAL A 16 8.79 5.44 9.22
C VAL A 16 8.11 4.36 10.08
N ARG A 17 8.90 3.49 10.73
CA ARG A 17 8.33 2.49 11.66
C ARG A 17 7.55 3.13 12.80
N ALA A 18 8.05 4.21 13.35
CA ALA A 18 7.37 4.92 14.43
C ALA A 18 5.98 5.41 13.99
N ILE A 19 5.85 5.87 12.75
CA ILE A 19 4.55 6.26 12.19
C ILE A 19 3.61 5.06 12.09
N PHE A 20 4.09 3.91 11.64
CA PHE A 20 3.29 2.69 11.53
C PHE A 20 2.82 2.20 12.91
N GLU A 21 3.65 2.35 13.93
CA GLU A 21 3.31 1.92 15.29
C GLU A 21 2.38 2.88 16.01
N LYS A 22 2.31 4.11 15.56
CA LYS A 22 1.48 5.16 16.19
C LYS A 22 -0.01 4.85 16.12
N GLU A 23 -0.48 4.30 15.01
CA GLU A 23 -1.87 3.91 14.84
C GLU A 23 -1.95 2.69 13.91
N SER A 24 -2.67 1.67 14.35
CA SER A 24 -2.87 0.45 13.58
C SER A 24 -4.27 -0.08 13.84
N VAL A 25 -4.74 -0.93 12.93
CA VAL A 25 -6.08 -1.52 13.01
C VAL A 25 -6.04 -2.94 12.48
N ALA A 26 -6.86 -3.82 13.08
CA ALA A 26 -7.08 -5.13 12.49
C ALA A 26 -7.73 -4.95 11.11
N LEU A 27 -7.29 -5.73 10.14
CA LEU A 27 -7.76 -5.59 8.76
C LEU A 27 -9.27 -5.82 8.64
N TYR A 28 -9.81 -6.73 9.45
CA TYR A 28 -11.25 -6.91 9.66
C TYR A 28 -11.47 -7.44 11.08
N SER A 29 -12.72 -7.50 11.53
CA SER A 29 -13.07 -7.98 12.87
C SER A 29 -12.49 -9.38 13.11
N ASN A 30 -11.78 -9.56 14.22
CA ASN A 30 -11.10 -10.81 14.61
C ASN A 30 -9.95 -11.24 13.68
N SER A 31 -9.47 -10.36 12.80
CA SER A 31 -8.30 -10.66 11.97
C SER A 31 -7.02 -10.65 12.81
N ALA A 32 -6.14 -11.62 12.58
CA ALA A 32 -4.78 -11.60 13.12
C ALA A 32 -3.87 -10.60 12.39
N ILE A 33 -4.27 -10.15 11.20
CA ILE A 33 -3.48 -9.19 10.41
C ILE A 33 -3.82 -7.78 10.86
N VAL A 34 -2.81 -7.07 11.36
CA VAL A 34 -2.91 -5.67 11.79
C VAL A 34 -2.14 -4.82 10.80
N ILE A 35 -2.73 -3.72 10.37
CA ILE A 35 -2.15 -2.83 9.37
C ILE A 35 -2.03 -1.40 9.90
N PRO A 36 -1.02 -0.64 9.46
CA PRO A 36 -0.90 0.78 9.83
C PRO A 36 -2.05 1.60 9.29
N VAL A 37 -2.45 2.62 10.06
CA VAL A 37 -3.40 3.64 9.60
C VAL A 37 -2.61 4.91 9.34
N LEU A 38 -2.71 5.43 8.12
CA LEU A 38 -2.02 6.63 7.68
C LEU A 38 -2.98 7.81 7.64
N LYS A 39 -2.49 8.97 8.06
CA LYS A 39 -3.25 10.22 7.96
C LYS A 39 -2.89 10.93 6.66
N LEU A 40 -3.89 11.49 6.00
CA LEU A 40 -3.67 12.28 4.80
C LEU A 40 -2.97 13.59 5.14
N THR A 41 -1.87 13.85 4.46
CA THR A 41 -1.16 15.12 4.53
C THR A 41 -0.99 15.66 3.11
N PRO A 42 -0.73 16.97 2.93
CA PRO A 42 -0.46 17.51 1.59
C PRO A 42 0.69 16.78 0.88
N LYS A 43 1.72 16.42 1.60
CA LYS A 43 2.89 15.71 1.08
C LYS A 43 2.53 14.32 0.59
N LEU A 44 1.77 13.56 1.38
CA LEU A 44 1.30 12.22 1.00
C LEU A 44 0.38 12.30 -0.22
N ARG A 45 -0.57 13.22 -0.22
CA ARG A 45 -1.48 13.46 -1.34
C ARG A 45 -0.71 13.72 -2.65
N THR A 46 0.26 14.61 -2.60
CA THR A 46 1.10 14.95 -3.76
C THR A 46 1.86 13.75 -4.29
N ASN A 47 2.42 12.94 -3.40
CA ASN A 47 3.21 11.77 -3.81
C ASN A 47 2.36 10.65 -4.39
N ILE A 48 1.15 10.43 -3.87
CA ILE A 48 0.21 9.45 -4.43
C ILE A 48 -0.21 9.91 -5.84
N PHE A 49 -0.58 11.17 -6.00
CA PHE A 49 -0.96 11.71 -7.30
C PHE A 49 0.19 11.64 -8.31
N HIS A 50 1.40 11.95 -7.87
CA HIS A 50 2.60 11.87 -8.71
C HIS A 50 2.82 10.44 -9.21
N ALA A 51 2.70 9.44 -8.34
CA ALA A 51 2.85 8.03 -8.73
C ALA A 51 1.85 7.66 -9.84
N LYS A 52 0.60 8.12 -9.73
CA LYS A 52 -0.39 7.93 -10.79
C LYS A 52 0.06 8.61 -12.09
N SER A 53 0.55 9.85 -12.01
CA SER A 53 0.94 10.64 -13.17
C SER A 53 2.07 10.00 -13.98
N VAL A 54 2.99 9.29 -13.32
CA VAL A 54 4.12 8.63 -13.99
C VAL A 54 3.87 7.15 -14.29
N GLY A 55 2.63 6.67 -14.11
CA GLY A 55 2.26 5.29 -14.43
C GLY A 55 2.78 4.24 -13.42
N GLU A 56 3.03 4.64 -12.18
CA GLU A 56 3.55 3.76 -11.14
C GLU A 56 2.50 3.43 -10.07
N LEU A 57 1.23 3.48 -10.46
CA LEU A 57 0.10 3.21 -9.57
C LEU A 57 -0.94 2.38 -10.30
N ILE A 58 -1.44 1.34 -9.62
CA ILE A 58 -2.54 0.52 -10.12
C ILE A 58 -3.77 0.82 -9.27
N ILE A 59 -4.92 1.00 -9.89
CA ILE A 59 -6.16 1.42 -9.23
C ILE A 59 -7.17 0.28 -9.27
N GLY A 60 -7.74 -0.02 -8.10
CA GLY A 60 -8.81 -1.00 -7.95
C GLY A 60 -8.33 -2.41 -7.66
N TYR A 61 -9.08 -3.12 -6.81
CA TYR A 61 -8.69 -4.43 -6.31
C TYR A 61 -8.45 -5.46 -7.42
N GLY A 62 -9.35 -5.53 -8.41
CA GLY A 62 -9.22 -6.52 -9.49
C GLY A 62 -7.93 -6.38 -10.28
N ALA A 63 -7.59 -5.16 -10.67
CA ALA A 63 -6.34 -4.87 -11.40
C ALA A 63 -5.11 -5.12 -10.50
N ILE A 64 -5.20 -4.77 -9.23
CA ILE A 64 -4.13 -4.98 -8.25
C ILE A 64 -3.85 -6.48 -8.09
N ALA A 65 -4.90 -7.27 -7.84
CA ALA A 65 -4.78 -8.71 -7.63
C ALA A 65 -4.16 -9.40 -8.86
N LYS A 66 -4.58 -9.02 -10.06
CA LYS A 66 -4.06 -9.55 -11.31
C LYS A 66 -2.58 -9.21 -11.50
N ALA A 67 -2.20 -7.97 -11.27
CA ALA A 67 -0.83 -7.51 -11.41
C ALA A 67 0.09 -8.24 -10.43
N LEU A 68 -0.31 -8.34 -9.16
CA LEU A 68 0.48 -9.03 -8.14
C LEU A 68 0.60 -10.53 -8.41
N ALA A 69 -0.46 -11.17 -8.91
CA ALA A 69 -0.42 -12.59 -9.28
C ALA A 69 0.57 -12.84 -10.42
N ASN A 70 0.59 -11.97 -11.43
CA ASN A 70 1.53 -12.07 -12.55
C ASN A 70 2.98 -11.87 -12.08
N GLU A 71 3.23 -10.88 -11.23
CA GLU A 71 4.55 -10.65 -10.64
C GLU A 71 5.03 -11.85 -9.84
N LEU A 72 4.14 -12.41 -9.02
CA LEU A 72 4.48 -13.55 -8.15
C LEU A 72 4.90 -14.77 -8.96
N ARG A 73 4.22 -15.05 -10.08
CA ARG A 73 4.60 -16.14 -10.99
C ARG A 73 6.00 -15.93 -11.55
N GLY A 74 6.33 -14.71 -11.97
CA GLY A 74 7.67 -14.39 -12.46
C GLY A 74 8.74 -14.55 -11.39
N LEU A 75 8.48 -14.08 -10.17
CA LEU A 75 9.41 -14.18 -9.05
C LEU A 75 9.67 -15.64 -8.65
N LYS A 76 8.64 -16.48 -8.65
CA LYS A 76 8.79 -17.92 -8.34
C LYS A 76 9.64 -18.64 -9.38
N LYS A 77 9.51 -18.28 -10.66
CA LYS A 77 10.31 -18.88 -11.74
C LYS A 77 11.81 -18.65 -11.58
N ILE A 78 12.20 -17.50 -11.05
CA ILE A 78 13.60 -17.12 -10.86
C ILE A 78 14.06 -17.27 -9.42
N ASP A 79 13.24 -17.86 -8.56
CA ASP A 79 13.51 -18.04 -7.13
C ASP A 79 13.94 -16.74 -6.43
N SER A 80 13.27 -15.64 -6.75
CA SER A 80 13.63 -14.29 -6.30
C SER A 80 12.64 -13.70 -5.30
N LEU A 81 12.04 -14.54 -4.45
CA LEU A 81 11.14 -14.08 -3.38
C LEU A 81 11.96 -13.52 -2.21
N GLY A 82 12.02 -12.20 -2.12
CA GLY A 82 12.65 -11.53 -0.99
C GLY A 82 11.67 -11.31 0.16
N ASP A 83 12.23 -10.94 1.30
CA ASP A 83 11.47 -10.63 2.53
C ASP A 83 11.28 -9.13 2.76
N ARG A 84 11.81 -8.28 1.87
CA ARG A 84 11.66 -6.83 1.93
C ARG A 84 10.43 -6.37 1.19
N ILE A 85 9.79 -5.33 1.73
CA ILE A 85 8.66 -4.66 1.10
C ILE A 85 9.13 -3.99 -0.19
N SER A 86 8.43 -4.28 -1.28
CA SER A 86 8.67 -3.69 -2.60
C SER A 86 7.38 -3.19 -3.25
N ARG A 87 6.24 -3.45 -2.62
CA ARG A 87 4.92 -3.02 -3.08
C ARG A 87 4.14 -2.47 -1.90
N LEU A 88 3.39 -1.40 -2.12
CA LEU A 88 2.57 -0.76 -1.09
C LEU A 88 1.13 -0.65 -1.59
N LEU A 89 0.22 -1.32 -0.90
CA LEU A 89 -1.22 -1.21 -1.14
C LEU A 89 -1.82 -0.28 -0.10
N ILE A 90 -2.52 0.74 -0.56
CA ILE A 90 -3.21 1.70 0.31
C ILE A 90 -4.71 1.53 0.09
N ALA A 91 -5.43 1.20 1.16
CA ALA A 91 -6.88 1.01 1.14
C ALA A 91 -7.60 2.19 1.79
N ALA A 92 -8.77 2.54 1.26
CA ALA A 92 -9.68 3.49 1.90
C ALA A 92 -10.28 2.90 3.18
N ASN A 93 -10.91 3.74 4.01
CA ASN A 93 -11.41 3.32 5.31
C ASN A 93 -12.88 2.85 5.32
N ASP A 94 -13.56 2.88 4.17
CA ASP A 94 -14.99 2.58 4.04
C ASP A 94 -15.28 1.32 3.22
N GLY A 95 -14.32 0.41 3.11
CA GLY A 95 -14.51 -0.85 2.43
C GLY A 95 -15.45 -1.78 3.21
N SER A 96 -16.09 -2.71 2.48
CA SER A 96 -16.92 -3.74 3.10
C SER A 96 -16.07 -4.76 3.86
N PRO A 97 -16.63 -5.52 4.81
CA PRO A 97 -15.92 -6.61 5.45
C PRO A 97 -15.35 -7.62 4.45
N ARG A 98 -16.09 -7.90 3.39
CA ARG A 98 -15.63 -8.80 2.31
C ARG A 98 -14.38 -8.24 1.62
N PHE A 99 -14.36 -6.95 1.31
CA PHE A 99 -13.21 -6.30 0.68
C PHE A 99 -11.95 -6.47 1.55
N TYR A 100 -12.05 -6.23 2.84
CA TYR A 100 -10.90 -6.36 3.74
C TYR A 100 -10.47 -7.82 3.93
N ARG A 101 -11.40 -8.78 3.90
CA ARG A 101 -11.04 -10.21 3.88
C ARG A 101 -10.29 -10.59 2.60
N GLU A 102 -10.69 -10.04 1.46
CA GLU A 102 -9.97 -10.24 0.20
C GLU A 102 -8.55 -9.68 0.26
N LEU A 103 -8.36 -8.52 0.90
CA LEU A 103 -7.02 -7.97 1.13
C LEU A 103 -6.18 -8.88 2.03
N ALA A 104 -6.77 -9.49 3.04
CA ALA A 104 -6.08 -10.44 3.91
C ALA A 104 -5.59 -11.67 3.14
N PHE A 105 -6.42 -12.23 2.25
CA PHE A 105 -6.01 -13.32 1.37
C PHE A 105 -4.88 -12.91 0.44
N LEU A 106 -4.99 -11.73 -0.13
CA LEU A 106 -3.95 -11.18 -1.01
C LEU A 106 -2.62 -11.10 -0.25
N ARG A 107 -2.64 -10.55 0.96
CA ARG A 107 -1.46 -10.40 1.81
C ARG A 107 -0.80 -11.75 2.10
N LYS A 108 -1.58 -12.76 2.46
CA LYS A 108 -1.06 -14.12 2.72
C LYS A 108 -0.41 -14.71 1.48
N ARG A 109 -1.02 -14.54 0.32
CA ARG A 109 -0.54 -15.09 -0.94
C ARG A 109 0.75 -14.42 -1.41
N GLN A 110 0.85 -13.12 -1.23
CA GLN A 110 2.00 -12.34 -1.71
C GLN A 110 3.19 -12.34 -0.75
N GLY A 111 2.98 -12.69 0.52
CA GLY A 111 4.04 -12.72 1.52
C GLY A 111 4.49 -11.33 1.95
N ALA A 112 5.72 -11.25 2.45
CA ALA A 112 6.26 -10.04 3.08
C ALA A 112 6.52 -8.90 2.10
N ARG A 113 6.53 -9.15 0.80
CA ARG A 113 6.84 -8.12 -0.21
C ARG A 113 5.76 -7.06 -0.37
N VAL A 114 4.53 -7.31 0.07
CA VAL A 114 3.42 -6.37 -0.03
C VAL A 114 3.06 -5.85 1.37
N LEU A 115 3.20 -4.55 1.55
CA LEU A 115 2.73 -3.85 2.75
C LEU A 115 1.33 -3.31 2.45
N ILE A 116 0.37 -3.57 3.34
CA ILE A 116 -0.96 -3.00 3.28
C ILE A 116 -1.09 -1.95 4.37
N CYS A 117 -1.51 -0.74 3.99
CA CYS A 117 -1.86 0.33 4.92
C CYS A 117 -3.28 0.80 4.65
N ARG A 118 -3.95 1.30 5.67
CA ARG A 118 -5.23 1.99 5.50
C ARG A 118 -5.00 3.49 5.57
N LEU A 119 -5.46 4.21 4.57
CA LEU A 119 -5.48 5.68 4.61
C LEU A 119 -6.80 6.11 5.25
N ASP A 120 -6.73 7.03 6.20
CA ASP A 120 -7.91 7.49 6.96
C ASP A 120 -8.74 8.48 6.14
N VAL A 121 -9.20 8.01 4.99
CA VAL A 121 -10.10 8.72 4.07
C VAL A 121 -11.09 7.71 3.48
N ASP A 122 -12.27 8.19 3.08
CA ASP A 122 -13.23 7.32 2.40
C ASP A 122 -12.86 7.13 0.92
N SER A 123 -13.57 6.25 0.25
CA SER A 123 -13.28 5.91 -1.15
C SER A 123 -13.56 7.07 -2.12
N LEU A 124 -14.46 7.97 -1.79
CA LEU A 124 -14.72 9.15 -2.61
C LEU A 124 -13.56 10.14 -2.55
N LEU A 125 -13.04 10.39 -1.34
CA LEU A 125 -11.86 11.25 -1.17
C LEU A 125 -10.61 10.59 -1.80
N MET A 126 -10.48 9.26 -1.72
CA MET A 126 -9.41 8.55 -2.41
C MET A 126 -9.44 8.82 -3.92
N GLY A 127 -10.63 8.79 -4.53
CA GLY A 127 -10.79 9.15 -5.94
C GLY A 127 -10.37 10.59 -6.22
N ASP A 128 -10.73 11.51 -5.33
CA ASP A 128 -10.35 12.93 -5.45
C ASP A 128 -8.83 13.13 -5.39
N ILE A 129 -8.16 12.42 -4.50
CA ILE A 129 -6.68 12.43 -4.41
C ILE A 129 -6.04 12.06 -5.74
N LEU A 130 -6.67 11.15 -6.48
CA LEU A 130 -6.20 10.70 -7.78
C LEU A 130 -6.61 11.60 -8.94
N GLY A 131 -7.32 12.68 -8.65
CA GLY A 131 -7.78 13.62 -9.67
C GLY A 131 -9.07 13.21 -10.37
N PHE A 132 -9.79 12.20 -9.87
CA PHE A 132 -11.09 11.81 -10.40
C PHE A 132 -12.19 12.66 -9.79
N LYS A 133 -13.22 12.95 -10.59
CA LYS A 133 -14.40 13.65 -10.10
C LYS A 133 -15.52 12.66 -9.84
N ASP A 134 -16.03 12.63 -8.60
CA ASP A 134 -17.16 11.79 -8.18
C ASP A 134 -16.97 10.30 -8.46
N GLN A 135 -15.73 9.82 -8.45
CA GLN A 135 -15.40 8.41 -8.65
C GLN A 135 -14.81 7.81 -7.36
N VAL A 136 -15.41 6.73 -6.89
CA VAL A 136 -14.92 6.03 -5.70
C VAL A 136 -13.74 5.11 -6.05
N VAL A 137 -12.72 5.11 -5.20
CA VAL A 137 -11.55 4.22 -5.32
C VAL A 137 -11.31 3.59 -3.96
N LYS A 138 -11.38 2.28 -3.88
CA LYS A 138 -11.22 1.53 -2.62
C LYS A 138 -9.77 1.21 -2.29
N ALA A 139 -8.94 1.01 -3.31
CA ALA A 139 -7.55 0.65 -3.12
C ALA A 139 -6.68 1.10 -4.28
N VAL A 140 -5.43 1.41 -3.97
CA VAL A 140 -4.38 1.68 -4.94
C VAL A 140 -3.13 0.88 -4.58
N LEU A 141 -2.33 0.54 -5.57
CA LEU A 141 -1.07 -0.17 -5.38
C LEU A 141 0.07 0.64 -6.01
N LEU A 142 1.07 0.96 -5.21
CA LEU A 142 2.35 1.45 -5.71
C LEU A 142 3.13 0.22 -6.20
N ASN A 143 3.32 0.10 -7.51
CA ASN A 143 3.87 -1.11 -8.14
C ASN A 143 5.31 -0.95 -8.61
N LYS A 144 5.98 0.09 -8.15
CA LYS A 144 7.41 0.31 -8.38
C LYS A 144 8.09 0.65 -7.06
N LYS A 145 9.25 0.05 -6.85
CA LYS A 145 10.02 0.25 -5.63
C LYS A 145 10.31 1.74 -5.36
N LYS A 146 10.62 2.48 -6.41
CA LYS A 146 10.88 3.93 -6.32
C LYS A 146 9.69 4.71 -5.76
N SER A 147 8.48 4.44 -6.27
CA SER A 147 7.29 5.13 -5.77
C SER A 147 6.90 4.68 -4.37
N VAL A 148 7.13 3.42 -4.03
CA VAL A 148 6.95 2.95 -2.64
C VAL A 148 7.84 3.76 -1.70
N ILE A 149 9.11 3.90 -2.03
CA ILE A 149 10.08 4.67 -1.24
C ILE A 149 9.64 6.13 -1.12
N ASN A 150 9.25 6.76 -2.22
CA ASN A 150 8.82 8.16 -2.22
C ASN A 150 7.58 8.39 -1.35
N VAL A 151 6.60 7.50 -1.43
CA VAL A 151 5.39 7.60 -0.60
C VAL A 151 5.73 7.38 0.88
N LEU A 152 6.55 6.40 1.21
CA LEU A 152 6.95 6.18 2.60
C LEU A 152 7.73 7.37 3.17
N LYS A 153 8.61 7.97 2.38
CA LYS A 153 9.32 9.19 2.80
C LYS A 153 8.37 10.38 3.01
N SER A 154 7.29 10.44 2.25
CA SER A 154 6.30 11.52 2.37
C SER A 154 5.51 11.47 3.68
N LEU A 155 5.59 10.39 4.44
CA LEU A 155 4.97 10.27 5.76
C LEU A 155 5.72 11.08 6.82
N LEU A 156 6.95 11.44 6.55
CA LEU A 156 7.79 12.24 7.44
C LEU A 156 7.59 13.75 7.17
#